data_fe8729d84944dc1f9c32e3df652ad285
#
_entry.id   fe8729d84944dc1f9c32e3df652ad285
#
_cell.length_a   1.000
_cell.length_b   1.000
_cell.length_c   1.000
_cell.angle_alpha   90.00
_cell.angle_beta   90.00
_cell.angle_gamma   90.00
#
_symmetry.space_group_name_H-M   'P 1'
#
loop_
_entity.id
_entity.type
_entity.pdbx_description
1 polymer ?
#
loop_
_entity_poly.entity_id
_entity_poly.type
_entity_poly.pdbx_seq_one_letter_code
_entity_poly.pdbx_strand_id
1 'polypeptide(L)'
;MKNLPEYSKNVFRKGYFKWLLGQVKGWSKILYLICIVNFIMQCAILIPALLNNTGIISIVAAIAGFMGANLSVLCVCSISARSALNGFTSISSALFIITAACISHNWATVAEQLFFMFAMDFWVLLDPMWNKDIKAREFSKASEWFKYLGIFILAYIVIYFVFSYTNDPNLIPDSLVLSVSVVASLLEFNRYKEQYVFWLIGNVANCWVWVASWLSQGTATPALLVSYSLFFLNSLTGMYLWYKEARTLRNK
;
A
#
# COMPACT_ATOMS: atom_id res chain seq x y z
N MET A 1 -4.18 -10.93 -21.62
CA MET A 1 -2.77 -11.28 -21.86
C MET A 1 -2.25 -11.02 -23.28
N LYS A 2 -3.08 -10.89 -24.31
CA LYS A 2 -2.61 -10.63 -25.70
C LYS A 2 -1.86 -9.31 -25.94
N ASN A 3 -1.84 -8.37 -25.00
CA ASN A 3 -1.26 -7.02 -25.18
C ASN A 3 -0.02 -6.74 -24.30
N LEU A 4 0.48 -7.73 -23.57
CA LEU A 4 1.70 -7.59 -22.75
C LEU A 4 2.93 -7.06 -23.53
N PRO A 5 3.23 -7.54 -24.78
CA PRO A 5 4.41 -7.05 -25.50
C PRO A 5 4.33 -5.57 -25.90
N GLU A 6 3.14 -5.06 -26.13
CA GLU A 6 2.92 -3.66 -26.47
C GLU A 6 3.02 -2.74 -25.26
N TYR A 7 2.81 -3.30 -24.09
CA TYR A 7 2.75 -2.62 -22.79
C TYR A 7 4.10 -2.49 -22.11
N SER A 8 4.90 -3.54 -22.12
CA SER A 8 6.30 -3.46 -21.70
C SER A 8 7.07 -2.40 -22.48
N LYS A 9 6.67 -2.13 -23.74
CA LYS A 9 7.20 -1.05 -24.56
C LYS A 9 6.81 0.36 -24.05
N ASN A 10 5.70 0.52 -23.33
CA ASN A 10 5.29 1.82 -22.82
C ASN A 10 6.15 2.31 -21.64
N VAL A 11 6.58 1.42 -20.77
CA VAL A 11 7.48 1.76 -19.64
C VAL A 11 8.82 2.28 -20.16
N PHE A 12 9.29 1.78 -21.31
CA PHE A 12 10.53 2.20 -21.96
C PHE A 12 10.33 3.30 -22.99
N ARG A 13 9.12 3.82 -23.15
CA ARG A 13 8.81 4.88 -24.12
C ARG A 13 9.44 6.20 -23.69
N LYS A 14 10.07 6.91 -24.65
CA LYS A 14 10.57 8.26 -24.42
C LYS A 14 9.46 9.17 -23.87
N GLY A 15 9.70 9.80 -22.72
CA GLY A 15 8.74 10.68 -22.06
C GLY A 15 7.78 9.96 -21.09
N TYR A 16 7.87 8.65 -20.90
CA TYR A 16 7.01 7.91 -19.98
C TYR A 16 7.06 8.49 -18.55
N PHE A 17 8.23 8.72 -17.98
CA PHE A 17 8.36 9.29 -16.63
C PHE A 17 7.78 10.71 -16.52
N LYS A 18 7.92 11.54 -17.54
CA LYS A 18 7.30 12.88 -17.58
C LYS A 18 5.77 12.78 -17.58
N TRP A 19 5.22 11.84 -18.36
CA TRP A 19 3.79 11.54 -18.37
C TRP A 19 3.34 10.98 -17.01
N LEU A 20 4.09 10.05 -16.43
CA LEU A 20 3.79 9.42 -15.15
C LEU A 20 3.75 10.45 -14.01
N LEU A 21 4.76 11.31 -13.90
CA LEU A 21 4.77 12.42 -12.92
C LEU A 21 3.63 13.40 -13.15
N GLY A 22 3.19 13.57 -14.40
CA GLY A 22 2.01 14.37 -14.73
C GLY A 22 0.70 13.81 -14.15
N GLN A 23 0.66 12.52 -13.80
CA GLN A 23 -0.51 11.86 -13.23
C GLN A 23 -0.88 12.34 -11.80
N VAL A 24 0.01 13.05 -11.13
CA VAL A 24 -0.28 13.71 -9.85
C VAL A 24 -1.27 14.86 -10.01
N LYS A 25 -1.36 15.44 -11.22
CA LYS A 25 -2.23 16.60 -11.49
C LYS A 25 -3.71 16.21 -11.43
N GLY A 26 -4.50 17.06 -10.80
CA GLY A 26 -5.97 16.89 -10.73
C GLY A 26 -6.45 15.97 -9.61
N TRP A 27 -5.58 15.57 -8.71
CA TRP A 27 -5.98 14.85 -7.51
C TRP A 27 -6.86 15.69 -6.60
N SER A 28 -7.64 15.03 -5.76
CA SER A 28 -8.41 15.69 -4.70
C SER A 28 -7.48 16.43 -3.73
N LYS A 29 -7.90 17.62 -3.26
CA LYS A 29 -7.13 18.42 -2.30
C LYS A 29 -6.74 17.65 -1.03
N ILE A 30 -7.60 16.72 -0.59
CA ILE A 30 -7.34 15.91 0.60
C ILE A 30 -6.18 14.92 0.37
N LEU A 31 -6.01 14.38 -0.83
CA LEU A 31 -4.88 13.49 -1.15
C LEU A 31 -3.55 14.25 -1.12
N TYR A 32 -3.52 15.48 -1.65
CA TYR A 32 -2.33 16.33 -1.49
C TYR A 32 -2.04 16.66 -0.04
N LEU A 33 -3.07 16.95 0.76
CA LEU A 33 -2.91 17.22 2.19
C LEU A 33 -2.33 16.00 2.92
N ILE A 34 -2.82 14.80 2.64
CA ILE A 34 -2.28 13.55 3.20
C ILE A 34 -0.79 13.40 2.86
N CYS A 35 -0.40 13.61 1.59
CA CYS A 35 1.00 13.54 1.18
C CYS A 35 1.88 14.58 1.89
N ILE A 36 1.39 15.82 2.01
CA ILE A 36 2.14 16.92 2.67
C ILE A 36 2.29 16.63 4.17
N VAL A 37 1.21 16.23 4.85
CA VAL A 37 1.25 15.90 6.28
C VAL A 37 2.22 14.75 6.53
N ASN A 38 2.13 13.68 5.71
CA ASN A 38 3.09 12.58 5.82
C ASN A 38 4.53 13.06 5.66
N PHE A 39 4.82 13.84 4.62
CA PHE A 39 6.16 14.35 4.36
C PHE A 39 6.70 15.14 5.55
N ILE A 40 5.91 16.06 6.12
CA ILE A 40 6.30 16.86 7.30
C ILE A 40 6.59 15.95 8.49
N MET A 41 5.72 14.98 8.76
CA MET A 41 5.90 14.05 9.88
C MET A 41 7.13 13.17 9.69
N GLN A 42 7.36 12.67 8.47
CA GLN A 42 8.56 11.88 8.18
C GLN A 42 9.86 12.73 8.28
N CYS A 43 9.83 14.00 7.90
CA CYS A 43 10.95 14.92 8.15
C CYS A 43 11.22 15.11 9.65
N ALA A 44 10.17 15.28 10.46
CA ALA A 44 10.28 15.40 11.91
C ALA A 44 10.89 14.18 12.58
N ILE A 45 10.76 13.00 11.96
CA ILE A 45 11.37 11.75 12.43
C ILE A 45 12.79 11.58 11.89
N LEU A 46 13.02 11.91 10.62
CA LEU A 46 14.32 11.75 9.97
C LEU A 46 15.37 12.68 10.58
N ILE A 47 15.02 13.95 10.80
CA ILE A 47 16.00 14.95 11.28
C ILE A 47 16.65 14.52 12.61
N PRO A 48 15.91 14.18 13.67
CA PRO A 48 16.52 13.67 14.90
C PRO A 48 17.31 12.38 14.70
N ALA A 49 16.81 11.47 13.84
CA ALA A 49 17.51 10.23 13.53
C ALA A 49 18.89 10.49 12.89
N LEU A 50 19.00 11.46 11.99
CA LEU A 50 20.27 11.83 11.37
C LEU A 50 21.21 12.55 12.35
N LEU A 51 20.67 13.38 13.26
CA LEU A 51 21.47 14.10 14.25
C LEU A 51 22.04 13.20 15.35
N ASN A 52 21.29 12.15 15.72
CA ASN A 52 21.67 11.26 16.82
C ASN A 52 22.44 10.02 16.36
N ASN A 53 22.41 9.67 15.09
CA ASN A 53 23.11 8.50 14.54
C ASN A 53 24.43 8.90 13.87
N THR A 54 25.50 8.28 14.30
CA THR A 54 26.85 8.45 13.72
C THR A 54 27.26 7.34 12.76
N GLY A 55 26.53 6.21 12.76
CA GLY A 55 26.81 5.05 11.92
C GLY A 55 26.23 5.18 10.52
N ILE A 56 27.03 4.96 9.49
CA ILE A 56 26.60 5.00 8.08
C ILE A 56 25.39 4.09 7.84
N ILE A 57 25.40 2.87 8.40
CA ILE A 57 24.31 1.90 8.23
C ILE A 57 22.99 2.44 8.81
N SER A 58 23.03 3.04 10.00
CA SER A 58 21.83 3.64 10.63
C SER A 58 21.31 4.84 9.82
N ILE A 59 22.20 5.63 9.25
CA ILE A 59 21.82 6.76 8.38
C ILE A 59 21.15 6.24 7.10
N VAL A 60 21.71 5.21 6.46
CA VAL A 60 21.12 4.59 5.27
C VAL A 60 19.75 4.00 5.59
N ALA A 61 19.58 3.32 6.74
CA ALA A 61 18.29 2.78 7.16
C ALA A 61 17.26 3.88 7.38
N ALA A 62 17.65 5.00 8.03
CA ALA A 62 16.76 6.14 8.27
C ALA A 62 16.30 6.80 6.97
N ILE A 63 17.23 7.01 6.01
CA ILE A 63 16.92 7.59 4.70
C ILE A 63 16.03 6.62 3.90
N ALA A 64 16.34 5.33 3.90
CA ALA A 64 15.54 4.33 3.22
C ALA A 64 14.12 4.26 3.81
N GLY A 65 13.99 4.26 5.12
CA GLY A 65 12.69 4.32 5.80
C GLY A 65 11.89 5.57 5.41
N PHE A 66 12.53 6.74 5.42
CA PHE A 66 11.92 8.00 4.99
C PHE A 66 11.42 7.95 3.54
N MET A 67 12.26 7.49 2.61
CA MET A 67 11.90 7.38 1.19
C MET A 67 10.78 6.36 1.00
N GLY A 68 10.88 5.20 1.64
CA GLY A 68 9.87 4.15 1.59
C GLY A 68 8.51 4.65 2.08
N ALA A 69 8.45 5.28 3.25
CA ALA A 69 7.22 5.80 3.84
C ALA A 69 6.56 6.89 2.97
N ASN A 70 7.34 7.82 2.39
CA ASN A 70 6.78 8.85 1.52
C ASN A 70 6.25 8.28 0.19
N LEU A 71 6.97 7.33 -0.41
CA LEU A 71 6.54 6.66 -1.63
C LEU A 71 5.33 5.75 -1.39
N SER A 72 5.22 5.09 -0.21
CA SER A 72 4.03 4.32 0.18
C SER A 72 2.78 5.19 0.23
N VAL A 73 2.85 6.36 0.90
CA VAL A 73 1.71 7.27 0.98
C VAL A 73 1.36 7.82 -0.41
N LEU A 74 2.36 8.14 -1.22
CA LEU A 74 2.13 8.56 -2.60
C LEU A 74 1.47 7.45 -3.43
N CYS A 75 1.86 6.18 -3.22
CA CYS A 75 1.24 5.02 -3.85
C CYS A 75 -0.24 4.90 -3.49
N VAL A 76 -0.59 4.84 -2.20
CA VAL A 76 -1.98 4.67 -1.78
C VAL A 76 -2.86 5.87 -2.15
N CYS A 77 -2.31 7.09 -2.17
CA CYS A 77 -3.00 8.26 -2.70
C CYS A 77 -3.23 8.15 -4.21
N SER A 78 -2.27 7.58 -4.95
CA SER A 78 -2.41 7.38 -6.40
C SER A 78 -3.46 6.31 -6.74
N ILE A 79 -3.59 5.25 -5.93
CA ILE A 79 -4.68 4.27 -6.05
C ILE A 79 -6.03 4.96 -5.82
N SER A 80 -6.14 5.77 -4.77
CA SER A 80 -7.36 6.53 -4.46
C SER A 80 -7.72 7.52 -5.56
N ALA A 81 -6.73 8.13 -6.21
CA ALA A 81 -6.89 9.02 -7.36
C ALA A 81 -7.09 8.27 -8.69
N ARG A 82 -7.04 6.93 -8.70
CA ARG A 82 -7.10 6.12 -9.93
C ARG A 82 -6.00 6.51 -10.93
N SER A 83 -4.80 6.69 -10.42
CA SER A 83 -3.65 7.14 -11.19
C SER A 83 -2.73 5.97 -11.54
N ALA A 84 -2.17 5.98 -12.74
CA ALA A 84 -1.16 5.00 -13.17
C ALA A 84 0.16 5.08 -12.39
N LEU A 85 0.31 6.11 -11.55
CA LEU A 85 1.52 6.31 -10.75
C LEU A 85 1.70 5.22 -9.67
N ASN A 86 0.61 4.55 -9.26
CA ASN A 86 0.64 3.57 -8.16
C ASN A 86 1.67 2.44 -8.38
N GLY A 87 1.70 1.77 -9.51
CA GLY A 87 2.62 0.67 -9.76
C GLY A 87 4.10 1.07 -9.64
N PHE A 88 4.46 2.25 -10.17
CA PHE A 88 5.83 2.76 -10.05
C PHE A 88 6.18 3.15 -8.61
N THR A 89 5.29 3.86 -7.92
CA THR A 89 5.53 4.30 -6.54
C THR A 89 5.53 3.13 -5.57
N SER A 90 4.71 2.10 -5.80
CA SER A 90 4.70 0.88 -5.00
C SER A 90 6.02 0.13 -5.09
N ILE A 91 6.49 -0.18 -6.31
CA ILE A 91 7.79 -0.85 -6.50
C ILE A 91 8.93 -0.03 -5.91
N SER A 92 8.94 1.28 -6.14
CA SER A 92 9.97 2.16 -5.58
C SER A 92 9.94 2.19 -4.05
N SER A 93 8.75 2.25 -3.45
CA SER A 93 8.57 2.17 -2.00
C SER A 93 9.06 0.84 -1.45
N ALA A 94 8.67 -0.28 -2.07
CA ALA A 94 9.06 -1.61 -1.65
C ALA A 94 10.59 -1.78 -1.62
N LEU A 95 11.31 -1.29 -2.61
CA LEU A 95 12.78 -1.35 -2.65
C LEU A 95 13.41 -0.60 -1.46
N PHE A 96 12.92 0.58 -1.11
CA PHE A 96 13.42 1.33 0.04
C PHE A 96 13.04 0.66 1.37
N ILE A 97 11.80 0.16 1.50
CA ILE A 97 11.36 -0.55 2.70
C ILE A 97 12.16 -1.84 2.88
N ILE A 98 12.39 -2.62 1.83
CA ILE A 98 13.24 -3.82 1.86
C ILE A 98 14.64 -3.46 2.33
N THR A 99 15.22 -2.37 1.83
CA THR A 99 16.55 -1.92 2.26
C THR A 99 16.58 -1.62 3.77
N ALA A 100 15.62 -0.87 4.28
CA ALA A 100 15.52 -0.57 5.71
C ALA A 100 15.27 -1.84 6.54
N ALA A 101 14.40 -2.74 6.07
CA ALA A 101 14.05 -3.98 6.73
C ALA A 101 15.22 -4.98 6.78
N CYS A 102 16.01 -5.08 5.71
CA CYS A 102 17.24 -5.89 5.71
C CYS A 102 18.24 -5.39 6.75
N ILE A 103 18.43 -4.07 6.86
CA ILE A 103 19.34 -3.48 7.84
C ILE A 103 18.84 -3.73 9.28
N SER A 104 17.53 -3.69 9.51
CA SER A 104 16.93 -3.96 10.83
C SER A 104 16.67 -5.45 11.10
N HIS A 105 17.07 -6.34 10.19
CA HIS A 105 16.81 -7.80 10.27
C HIS A 105 15.32 -8.16 10.36
N ASN A 106 14.43 -7.32 9.85
CA ASN A 106 12.98 -7.58 9.79
C ASN A 106 12.63 -8.36 8.53
N TRP A 107 12.90 -9.67 8.55
CA TRP A 107 12.72 -10.55 7.38
C TRP A 107 11.25 -10.75 7.00
N ALA A 108 10.32 -10.62 7.95
CA ALA A 108 8.88 -10.69 7.67
C ALA A 108 8.46 -9.54 6.75
N THR A 109 8.88 -8.30 7.05
CA THR A 109 8.64 -7.14 6.17
C THR A 109 9.30 -7.32 4.80
N VAL A 110 10.52 -7.89 4.73
CA VAL A 110 11.17 -8.18 3.45
C VAL A 110 10.31 -9.15 2.61
N ALA A 111 9.86 -10.25 3.22
CA ALA A 111 9.03 -11.24 2.55
C ALA A 111 7.68 -10.64 2.09
N GLU A 112 7.04 -9.83 2.91
CA GLU A 112 5.79 -9.13 2.60
C GLU A 112 5.97 -8.20 1.39
N GLN A 113 6.98 -7.34 1.40
CA GLN A 113 7.24 -6.39 0.31
C GLN A 113 7.59 -7.11 -1.00
N LEU A 114 8.38 -8.18 -0.95
CA LEU A 114 8.67 -9.02 -2.12
C LEU A 114 7.39 -9.68 -2.65
N PHE A 115 6.55 -10.21 -1.76
CA PHE A 115 5.27 -10.80 -2.16
C PHE A 115 4.40 -9.79 -2.91
N PHE A 116 4.17 -8.61 -2.35
CA PHE A 116 3.34 -7.59 -3.01
C PHE A 116 3.96 -7.12 -4.32
N MET A 117 5.25 -6.87 -4.36
CA MET A 117 5.96 -6.43 -5.55
C MET A 117 5.81 -7.43 -6.71
N PHE A 118 5.99 -8.74 -6.46
CA PHE A 118 5.88 -9.76 -7.51
C PHE A 118 4.45 -10.20 -7.80
N ALA A 119 3.58 -10.28 -6.78
CA ALA A 119 2.21 -10.73 -6.96
C ALA A 119 1.31 -9.64 -7.55
N MET A 120 1.65 -8.35 -7.36
CA MET A 120 0.76 -7.25 -7.71
C MET A 120 1.42 -6.10 -8.46
N ASP A 121 2.46 -5.48 -7.89
CA ASP A 121 2.93 -4.16 -8.33
C ASP A 121 3.49 -4.20 -9.75
N PHE A 122 4.24 -5.25 -10.10
CA PHE A 122 4.72 -5.44 -11.46
C PHE A 122 3.56 -5.61 -12.45
N TRP A 123 2.51 -6.32 -12.07
CA TRP A 123 1.36 -6.53 -12.93
C TRP A 123 0.56 -5.25 -13.10
N VAL A 124 0.36 -4.46 -12.04
CA VAL A 124 -0.26 -3.14 -12.11
C VAL A 124 0.54 -2.20 -13.01
N LEU A 125 1.87 -2.19 -12.87
CA LEU A 125 2.74 -1.38 -13.72
C LEU A 125 2.63 -1.76 -15.20
N LEU A 126 2.47 -3.05 -15.49
CA LEU A 126 2.42 -3.58 -16.86
C LEU A 126 0.99 -3.67 -17.41
N ASP A 127 -0.06 -3.61 -16.58
CA ASP A 127 -1.45 -3.75 -17.04
C ASP A 127 -1.90 -2.49 -17.79
N PRO A 128 -2.36 -2.64 -19.01
CA PRO A 128 -2.99 -1.60 -19.81
C PRO A 128 -4.11 -0.87 -19.11
N MET A 129 -4.86 -1.57 -18.34
CA MET A 129 -6.05 -1.02 -17.69
C MET A 129 -5.71 -0.07 -16.55
N TRP A 130 -4.49 -0.14 -16.00
CA TRP A 130 -3.96 0.79 -15.02
C TRP A 130 -3.21 1.98 -15.64
N ASN A 131 -3.03 1.99 -16.96
CA ASN A 131 -2.28 3.04 -17.67
C ASN A 131 -3.17 4.01 -18.47
N LYS A 132 -4.49 3.76 -18.51
CA LYS A 132 -5.47 4.61 -19.18
C LYS A 132 -6.56 5.01 -18.19
N ASP A 133 -7.69 5.43 -18.70
CA ASP A 133 -8.87 5.81 -17.91
C ASP A 133 -9.33 4.68 -16.99
N ILE A 134 -8.85 4.70 -15.73
CA ILE A 134 -9.10 3.67 -14.74
C ILE A 134 -10.53 3.81 -14.25
N LYS A 135 -11.39 2.88 -14.66
CA LYS A 135 -12.80 2.85 -14.29
C LYS A 135 -13.01 1.94 -13.08
N ALA A 136 -13.67 2.49 -12.05
CA ALA A 136 -14.07 1.70 -10.90
C ALA A 136 -15.14 0.68 -11.29
N ARG A 137 -14.93 -0.58 -10.89
CA ARG A 137 -15.91 -1.65 -10.99
C ARG A 137 -16.63 -1.83 -9.66
N GLU A 138 -17.81 -2.43 -9.69
CA GLU A 138 -18.56 -2.83 -8.50
C GLU A 138 -19.00 -4.28 -8.60
N PHE A 139 -19.20 -4.92 -7.45
CA PHE A 139 -19.79 -6.25 -7.43
C PHE A 139 -21.19 -6.21 -8.00
N SER A 140 -21.47 -7.10 -8.94
CA SER A 140 -22.77 -7.23 -9.59
C SER A 140 -23.70 -8.18 -8.84
N LYS A 141 -23.14 -9.12 -8.06
CA LYS A 141 -23.86 -10.18 -7.37
C LYS A 141 -23.35 -10.38 -5.94
N ALA A 142 -24.23 -10.78 -5.04
CA ALA A 142 -23.85 -11.12 -3.66
C ALA A 142 -22.85 -12.29 -3.61
N SER A 143 -22.85 -13.19 -4.61
CA SER A 143 -21.89 -14.29 -4.70
C SER A 143 -20.44 -13.84 -4.80
N GLU A 144 -20.17 -12.63 -5.29
CA GLU A 144 -18.82 -12.08 -5.34
C GLU A 144 -18.31 -11.77 -3.92
N TRP A 145 -19.16 -11.26 -3.01
CA TRP A 145 -18.83 -11.11 -1.60
C TRP A 145 -18.45 -12.43 -0.95
N PHE A 146 -19.25 -13.50 -1.18
CA PHE A 146 -18.94 -14.82 -0.62
C PHE A 146 -17.64 -15.39 -1.18
N LYS A 147 -17.33 -15.15 -2.46
CA LYS A 147 -16.07 -15.54 -3.08
C LYS A 147 -14.88 -14.90 -2.38
N TYR A 148 -14.88 -13.57 -2.21
CA TYR A 148 -13.76 -12.85 -1.61
C TYR A 148 -13.67 -13.08 -0.10
N LEU A 149 -14.79 -13.28 0.59
CA LEU A 149 -14.81 -13.72 1.99
C LEU A 149 -14.19 -15.14 2.13
N GLY A 150 -14.51 -16.05 1.23
CA GLY A 150 -13.89 -17.38 1.20
C GLY A 150 -12.38 -17.32 0.97
N ILE A 151 -11.91 -16.45 0.05
CA ILE A 151 -10.48 -16.21 -0.16
C ILE A 151 -9.83 -15.64 1.11
N PHE A 152 -10.49 -14.69 1.80
CA PHE A 152 -10.02 -14.13 3.06
C PHE A 152 -9.85 -15.19 4.13
N ILE A 153 -10.87 -16.03 4.36
CA ILE A 153 -10.83 -17.11 5.37
C ILE A 153 -9.71 -18.10 5.04
N LEU A 154 -9.59 -18.50 3.78
CA LEU A 154 -8.52 -19.42 3.38
C LEU A 154 -7.13 -18.80 3.57
N ALA A 155 -6.95 -17.55 3.15
CA ALA A 155 -5.69 -16.81 3.34
C ALA A 155 -5.35 -16.71 4.84
N TYR A 156 -6.34 -16.36 5.68
CA TYR A 156 -6.14 -16.25 7.12
C TYR A 156 -5.69 -17.59 7.74
N ILE A 157 -6.34 -18.69 7.40
CA ILE A 157 -5.97 -20.03 7.92
C ILE A 157 -4.53 -20.36 7.52
N VAL A 158 -4.17 -20.17 6.24
CA VAL A 158 -2.83 -20.49 5.74
C VAL A 158 -1.77 -19.60 6.40
N ILE A 159 -2.00 -18.29 6.46
CA ILE A 159 -1.05 -17.31 7.02
C ILE A 159 -0.90 -17.53 8.52
N TYR A 160 -2.01 -17.72 9.26
CA TYR A 160 -1.98 -18.03 10.68
C TYR A 160 -1.16 -19.30 10.96
N PHE A 161 -1.37 -20.35 10.17
CA PHE A 161 -0.63 -21.59 10.29
C PHE A 161 0.87 -21.38 10.04
N VAL A 162 1.23 -20.66 8.99
CA VAL A 162 2.65 -20.34 8.68
C VAL A 162 3.28 -19.50 9.80
N PHE A 163 2.61 -18.45 10.26
CA PHE A 163 3.15 -17.57 11.32
C PHE A 163 3.22 -18.25 12.68
N SER A 164 2.39 -19.25 12.95
CA SER A 164 2.47 -20.04 14.19
C SER A 164 3.83 -20.74 14.40
N TYR A 165 4.57 -20.98 13.30
CA TYR A 165 5.94 -21.54 13.37
C TYR A 165 7.03 -20.49 13.57
N THR A 166 6.72 -19.19 13.46
CA THR A 166 7.72 -18.12 13.57
C THR A 166 7.86 -17.52 14.96
N ASN A 167 7.07 -18.01 15.95
CA ASN A 167 6.97 -17.43 17.29
C ASN A 167 6.59 -15.94 17.28
N ASP A 168 5.73 -15.55 16.33
CA ASP A 168 5.27 -14.19 16.20
C ASP A 168 4.47 -13.75 17.46
N PRO A 169 4.88 -12.67 18.16
CA PRO A 169 4.20 -12.20 19.36
C PRO A 169 2.80 -11.64 19.08
N ASN A 170 2.52 -11.25 17.85
CA ASN A 170 1.25 -10.68 17.39
C ASN A 170 0.52 -11.58 16.39
N LEU A 171 0.65 -12.89 16.51
CA LEU A 171 0.19 -13.89 15.55
C LEU A 171 -1.22 -13.63 14.98
N ILE A 172 -2.21 -13.32 15.85
CA ILE A 172 -3.60 -13.10 15.42
C ILE A 172 -3.75 -11.82 14.58
N PRO A 173 -3.35 -10.63 15.07
CA PRO A 173 -3.53 -9.40 14.30
C PRO A 173 -2.64 -9.35 13.06
N ASP A 174 -1.41 -9.88 13.09
CA ASP A 174 -0.53 -9.87 11.91
C ASP A 174 -1.05 -10.80 10.81
N SER A 175 -1.59 -11.96 11.20
CA SER A 175 -2.28 -12.86 10.26
C SER A 175 -3.53 -12.21 9.67
N LEU A 176 -4.28 -11.45 10.46
CA LEU A 176 -5.46 -10.71 10.01
C LEU A 176 -5.07 -9.63 8.99
N VAL A 177 -4.07 -8.81 9.32
CA VAL A 177 -3.57 -7.74 8.46
C VAL A 177 -3.15 -8.28 7.10
N LEU A 178 -2.30 -9.32 7.07
CA LEU A 178 -1.80 -9.87 5.81
C LEU A 178 -2.93 -10.51 4.98
N SER A 179 -3.86 -11.22 5.63
CA SER A 179 -4.98 -11.86 4.94
C SER A 179 -5.94 -10.84 4.31
N VAL A 180 -6.24 -9.77 5.03
CA VAL A 180 -7.03 -8.65 4.52
C VAL A 180 -6.30 -7.98 3.35
N SER A 181 -5.00 -7.77 3.47
CA SER A 181 -4.18 -7.16 2.42
C SER A 181 -4.19 -7.99 1.14
N VAL A 182 -4.11 -9.32 1.23
CA VAL A 182 -4.22 -10.21 0.06
C VAL A 182 -5.54 -9.99 -0.68
N VAL A 183 -6.66 -9.96 0.03
CA VAL A 183 -7.98 -9.77 -0.60
C VAL A 183 -8.15 -8.36 -1.15
N ALA A 184 -7.74 -7.34 -0.37
CA ALA A 184 -7.80 -5.94 -0.80
C ALA A 184 -7.01 -5.73 -2.09
N SER A 185 -5.82 -6.32 -2.16
CA SER A 185 -4.93 -6.27 -3.31
C SER A 185 -5.51 -6.95 -4.55
N LEU A 186 -6.13 -8.13 -4.39
CA LEU A 186 -6.82 -8.81 -5.50
C LEU A 186 -8.01 -7.97 -6.03
N LEU A 187 -8.74 -7.31 -5.14
CA LEU A 187 -9.83 -6.41 -5.51
C LEU A 187 -9.29 -5.14 -6.19
N GLU A 188 -8.20 -4.60 -5.71
CA GLU A 188 -7.51 -3.47 -6.30
C GLU A 188 -7.04 -3.78 -7.72
N PHE A 189 -6.31 -4.87 -7.91
CA PHE A 189 -5.85 -5.30 -9.23
C PHE A 189 -7.00 -5.40 -10.24
N ASN A 190 -8.15 -5.93 -9.80
CA ASN A 190 -9.36 -6.02 -10.59
C ASN A 190 -10.19 -4.72 -10.62
N ARG A 191 -9.74 -3.66 -9.95
CA ARG A 191 -10.34 -2.32 -9.88
C ARG A 191 -11.73 -2.29 -9.27
N TYR A 192 -12.02 -3.19 -8.33
CA TYR A 192 -13.24 -3.17 -7.56
C TYR A 192 -13.21 -2.10 -6.46
N LYS A 193 -14.28 -1.29 -6.36
CA LYS A 193 -14.43 -0.29 -5.29
C LYS A 193 -14.48 -0.90 -3.90
N GLU A 194 -14.91 -2.17 -3.80
CA GLU A 194 -15.03 -2.95 -2.58
C GLU A 194 -13.67 -3.21 -1.90
N GLN A 195 -12.55 -3.03 -2.60
CA GLN A 195 -11.21 -3.06 -2.01
C GLN A 195 -11.09 -2.19 -0.76
N TYR A 196 -11.75 -1.04 -0.75
CA TYR A 196 -11.66 -0.10 0.37
C TYR A 196 -12.32 -0.57 1.66
N VAL A 197 -13.28 -1.50 1.60
CA VAL A 197 -13.82 -2.17 2.79
C VAL A 197 -12.72 -2.98 3.46
N PHE A 198 -11.96 -3.74 2.68
CA PHE A 198 -10.85 -4.54 3.19
C PHE A 198 -9.67 -3.65 3.62
N TRP A 199 -9.29 -2.63 2.87
CA TRP A 199 -8.25 -1.68 3.29
C TRP A 199 -8.60 -0.97 4.59
N LEU A 200 -9.86 -0.60 4.84
CA LEU A 200 -10.28 -0.01 6.11
C LEU A 200 -10.13 -1.00 7.28
N ILE A 201 -10.55 -2.25 7.10
CA ILE A 201 -10.37 -3.30 8.12
C ILE A 201 -8.87 -3.50 8.40
N GLY A 202 -8.05 -3.62 7.37
CA GLY A 202 -6.60 -3.77 7.49
C GLY A 202 -5.93 -2.60 8.21
N ASN A 203 -6.32 -1.37 7.89
CA ASN A 203 -5.75 -0.17 8.53
C ASN A 203 -6.16 -0.06 10.00
N VAL A 204 -7.39 -0.44 10.38
CA VAL A 204 -7.81 -0.51 11.78
C VAL A 204 -7.01 -1.56 12.53
N ALA A 205 -6.82 -2.75 11.94
CA ALA A 205 -6.01 -3.80 12.53
C ALA A 205 -4.54 -3.38 12.70
N ASN A 206 -3.96 -2.72 11.69
CA ASN A 206 -2.61 -2.15 11.78
C ASN A 206 -2.49 -1.09 12.89
N CYS A 207 -3.43 -0.16 12.98
CA CYS A 207 -3.43 0.82 14.08
C CYS A 207 -3.48 0.12 15.44
N TRP A 208 -4.28 -0.94 15.58
CA TRP A 208 -4.31 -1.75 16.81
C TRP A 208 -2.97 -2.39 17.12
N VAL A 209 -2.33 -3.06 16.15
CA VAL A 209 -0.99 -3.67 16.32
C VAL A 209 0.01 -2.64 16.84
N TRP A 210 0.06 -1.46 16.23
CA TRP A 210 1.04 -0.43 16.60
C TRP A 210 0.74 0.24 17.95
N VAL A 211 -0.52 0.45 18.30
CA VAL A 211 -0.91 0.92 19.63
C VAL A 211 -0.57 -0.12 20.69
N ALA A 212 -0.89 -1.40 20.46
CA ALA A 212 -0.56 -2.48 21.38
C ALA A 212 0.96 -2.62 21.58
N SER A 213 1.74 -2.56 20.49
CA SER A 213 3.21 -2.60 20.54
C SER A 213 3.78 -1.41 21.31
N TRP A 214 3.20 -0.22 21.15
CA TRP A 214 3.62 0.95 21.91
C TRP A 214 3.36 0.81 23.39
N LEU A 215 2.18 0.33 23.79
CA LEU A 215 1.80 0.17 25.18
C LEU A 215 2.57 -0.96 25.89
N SER A 216 2.91 -2.04 25.17
CA SER A 216 3.55 -3.23 25.76
C SER A 216 5.08 -3.17 25.75
N GLN A 217 5.68 -2.64 24.70
CA GLN A 217 7.12 -2.73 24.47
C GLN A 217 7.83 -1.37 24.52
N GLY A 218 7.09 -0.26 24.48
CA GLY A 218 7.67 1.11 24.40
C GLY A 218 8.45 1.37 23.10
N THR A 219 8.46 0.41 22.18
CA THR A 219 9.32 0.40 20.97
C THR A 219 8.60 0.80 19.69
N ALA A 220 7.28 1.06 19.77
CA ALA A 220 6.55 1.48 18.58
C ALA A 220 7.11 2.79 18.05
N THR A 221 7.53 2.77 16.82
CA THR A 221 7.95 3.99 16.15
C THR A 221 6.71 4.85 15.89
N PRO A 222 6.63 6.08 16.45
CA PRO A 222 5.52 7.00 16.18
C PRO A 222 5.28 7.19 14.67
N ALA A 223 6.34 7.01 13.87
CA ALA A 223 6.31 7.06 12.42
C ALA A 223 5.29 6.12 11.79
N LEU A 224 5.27 4.87 12.25
CA LEU A 224 4.37 3.85 11.69
C LEU A 224 2.93 4.10 12.10
N LEU A 225 2.67 4.48 13.35
CA LEU A 225 1.33 4.84 13.79
C LEU A 225 0.77 6.02 12.97
N VAL A 226 1.60 7.05 12.72
CA VAL A 226 1.22 8.17 11.86
C VAL A 226 0.92 7.71 10.44
N SER A 227 1.79 6.89 9.84
CA SER A 227 1.58 6.39 8.47
C SER A 227 0.30 5.56 8.34
N TYR A 228 0.03 4.65 9.28
CA TYR A 228 -1.21 3.85 9.24
C TYR A 228 -2.47 4.67 9.52
N SER A 229 -2.37 5.72 10.36
CA SER A 229 -3.48 6.68 10.54
C SER A 229 -3.77 7.44 9.24
N LEU A 230 -2.73 7.82 8.50
CA LEU A 230 -2.88 8.47 7.19
C LEU A 230 -3.40 7.49 6.12
N PHE A 231 -3.00 6.22 6.14
CA PHE A 231 -3.57 5.19 5.28
C PHE A 231 -5.06 4.97 5.55
N PHE A 232 -5.46 5.00 6.83
CA PHE A 232 -6.89 4.93 7.19
C PHE A 232 -7.67 6.11 6.60
N LEU A 233 -7.18 7.34 6.76
CA LEU A 233 -7.79 8.54 6.16
C LEU A 233 -7.81 8.50 4.63
N ASN A 234 -6.72 7.99 4.03
CA ASN A 234 -6.67 7.76 2.59
C ASN A 234 -7.70 6.74 2.13
N SER A 235 -7.89 5.65 2.88
CA SER A 235 -8.88 4.61 2.53
C SER A 235 -10.31 5.13 2.60
N LEU A 236 -10.65 5.99 3.57
CA LEU A 236 -11.93 6.68 3.61
C LEU A 236 -12.13 7.59 2.38
N THR A 237 -11.09 8.35 2.03
CA THR A 237 -11.10 9.23 0.86
C THR A 237 -11.23 8.43 -0.43
N GLY A 238 -10.45 7.37 -0.58
CA GLY A 238 -10.48 6.47 -1.73
C GLY A 238 -11.84 5.79 -1.88
N MET A 239 -12.41 5.29 -0.78
CA MET A 239 -13.76 4.74 -0.76
C MET A 239 -14.76 5.75 -1.33
N TYR A 240 -14.76 6.98 -0.83
CA TYR A 240 -15.65 8.02 -1.34
C TYR A 240 -15.48 8.25 -2.85
N LEU A 241 -14.23 8.41 -3.31
CA LEU A 241 -13.91 8.71 -4.72
C LEU A 241 -14.30 7.57 -5.65
N TRP A 242 -14.01 6.33 -5.27
CA TRP A 242 -14.31 5.14 -6.09
C TRP A 242 -15.80 4.81 -6.12
N TYR A 243 -16.51 4.95 -4.99
CA TYR A 243 -17.96 4.76 -4.93
C TYR A 243 -18.71 5.82 -5.72
N LYS A 244 -18.25 7.08 -5.66
CA LYS A 244 -18.79 8.17 -6.49
C LYS A 244 -18.64 7.89 -7.97
N GLU A 245 -17.47 7.42 -8.40
CA GLU A 245 -17.19 7.08 -9.80
C GLU A 245 -18.05 5.90 -10.27
N ALA A 246 -18.08 4.79 -9.52
CA ALA A 246 -18.90 3.63 -9.87
C ALA A 246 -20.38 4.01 -10.03
N ARG A 247 -20.91 4.88 -9.12
CA ARG A 247 -22.27 5.40 -9.24
C ARG A 247 -22.48 6.23 -10.51
N THR A 248 -21.50 7.07 -10.86
CA THR A 248 -21.57 7.90 -12.07
C THR A 248 -21.58 7.04 -13.34
N LEU A 249 -20.78 5.96 -13.36
CA LEU A 249 -20.73 5.02 -14.48
C LEU A 249 -22.01 4.21 -14.63
N ARG A 250 -22.65 3.84 -13.53
CA ARG A 250 -23.93 3.12 -13.54
C ARG A 250 -25.10 3.95 -14.08
N ASN A 251 -25.04 5.27 -13.89
CA ASN A 251 -26.11 6.19 -14.31
C ASN A 251 -25.96 6.70 -15.76
N LYS A 252 -24.90 6.27 -16.47
CA LYS A 252 -24.66 6.51 -17.90
C LYS A 252 -25.10 5.32 -18.73
#